data_ac3bd6c55e6b753c9f1fd187d7eb2b07
#
_entry.id   ac3bd6c55e6b753c9f1fd187d7eb2b07
#
_cell.length_a   1.000
_cell.length_b   1.000
_cell.length_c   1.000
_cell.angle_alpha   90.00
_cell.angle_beta   90.00
_cell.angle_gamma   90.00
#
_symmetry.space_group_name_H-M   'P 1'
#
loop_
_entity.id
_entity.type
_entity.pdbx_description
1 polymer ?
#
loop_
_entity_poly.entity_id
_entity_poly.type
_entity_poly.pdbx_seq_one_letter_code
_entity_poly.pdbx_strand_id
1 'polypeptide(L)'
;DASTAANSDSNDPVQGCIGAGTGATVGKIMGMKQAEKSGLGIYSVKAGTFTMTAIVVVNALGDISDYETGKKLAGLKNSDRTEYISCEETLYQFMAPRDMFTGNTTIGAIITNAAFNKAELNKIASMARNAYARCINPVGTMADGDTIYAASTAKRGNGEAVHVDI
;
A
#
# COMPACT_ATOMS: atom_id res chain seq x y z
N ASP A 1 -7.86 -16.92 9.15
CA ASP A 1 -8.58 -15.77 9.68
C ASP A 1 -7.69 -14.96 10.64
N ALA A 2 -8.20 -13.85 11.21
CA ALA A 2 -7.41 -13.00 12.10
C ALA A 2 -6.95 -13.74 13.38
N SER A 3 -7.74 -14.67 13.89
CA SER A 3 -7.40 -15.49 15.05
C SER A 3 -6.24 -16.45 14.73
N THR A 4 -6.25 -17.06 13.56
CA THR A 4 -5.16 -17.93 13.09
C THR A 4 -3.87 -17.12 12.91
N ALA A 5 -3.96 -15.91 12.35
CA ALA A 5 -2.82 -15.03 12.18
C ALA A 5 -2.23 -14.55 13.51
N ALA A 6 -3.08 -14.23 14.50
CA ALA A 6 -2.66 -13.79 15.81
C ALA A 6 -1.96 -14.89 16.64
N ASN A 7 -2.24 -16.15 16.34
CA ASN A 7 -1.68 -17.32 17.03
C ASN A 7 -0.52 -17.99 16.25
N SER A 8 -0.08 -17.41 15.14
CA SER A 8 1.07 -17.96 14.40
C SER A 8 2.38 -17.51 15.04
N ASP A 9 3.20 -18.48 15.46
CA ASP A 9 4.55 -18.24 16.01
C ASP A 9 5.63 -18.07 14.93
N SER A 10 5.24 -17.93 13.65
CA SER A 10 6.22 -17.75 12.59
C SER A 10 6.81 -16.32 12.66
N ASN A 11 8.13 -16.24 12.81
CA ASN A 11 8.88 -14.98 12.77
C ASN A 11 9.03 -14.42 11.36
N ASP A 12 8.69 -15.19 10.32
CA ASP A 12 8.76 -14.78 8.92
C ASP A 12 7.36 -14.41 8.43
N PRO A 13 7.09 -13.12 8.20
CA PRO A 13 5.79 -12.69 7.71
C PRO A 13 5.56 -13.20 6.28
N VAL A 14 4.47 -13.92 6.09
CA VAL A 14 4.07 -14.37 4.76
C VAL A 14 3.46 -13.21 3.99
N GLN A 15 3.89 -13.00 2.74
CA GLN A 15 3.48 -11.90 1.87
C GLN A 15 2.77 -12.42 0.61
N GLY A 16 2.17 -11.50 -0.16
CA GLY A 16 1.50 -11.82 -1.42
C GLY A 16 -0.01 -12.03 -1.29
N CYS A 17 -0.55 -12.98 -2.04
CA CYS A 17 -2.01 -13.23 -2.15
C CYS A 17 -2.58 -14.02 -0.97
N ILE A 18 -2.29 -13.59 0.25
CA ILE A 18 -2.73 -14.25 1.49
C ILE A 18 -3.42 -13.28 2.43
N GLY A 19 -4.21 -13.80 3.37
CA GLY A 19 -4.90 -13.00 4.36
C GLY A 19 -5.63 -11.81 3.73
N ALA A 20 -5.32 -10.61 4.18
CA ALA A 20 -5.88 -9.37 3.62
C ALA A 20 -5.50 -9.13 2.15
N GLY A 21 -4.41 -9.73 1.68
CA GLY A 21 -3.96 -9.64 0.27
C GLY A 21 -4.67 -10.60 -0.69
N THR A 22 -5.47 -11.55 -0.21
CA THR A 22 -6.07 -12.62 -1.05
C THR A 22 -6.89 -12.10 -2.22
N GLY A 23 -7.68 -11.05 -2.00
CA GLY A 23 -8.53 -10.43 -3.02
C GLY A 23 -7.88 -9.27 -3.78
N ALA A 24 -6.67 -8.84 -3.40
CA ALA A 24 -6.04 -7.64 -3.91
C ALA A 24 -5.66 -7.76 -5.39
N THR A 25 -5.94 -6.70 -6.15
CA THR A 25 -5.64 -6.59 -7.59
C THR A 25 -5.26 -5.16 -7.93
N VAL A 26 -4.53 -4.98 -9.04
CA VAL A 26 -4.09 -3.68 -9.56
C VAL A 26 -4.37 -3.57 -11.06
N GLY A 27 -4.30 -2.35 -11.60
CA GLY A 27 -4.52 -2.15 -13.02
C GLY A 27 -5.97 -2.38 -13.45
N LYS A 28 -6.95 -1.86 -12.70
CA LYS A 28 -8.37 -2.22 -12.83
C LYS A 28 -9.20 -1.33 -13.75
N ILE A 29 -8.61 -0.34 -14.40
CA ILE A 29 -9.36 0.68 -15.15
C ILE A 29 -10.21 0.10 -16.29
N MET A 30 -9.79 -1.04 -16.85
CA MET A 30 -10.54 -1.80 -17.85
C MET A 30 -11.35 -2.97 -17.26
N GLY A 31 -11.45 -3.03 -15.93
CA GLY A 31 -12.15 -4.09 -15.19
C GLY A 31 -11.25 -5.28 -14.85
N MET A 32 -11.84 -6.22 -14.12
CA MET A 32 -11.12 -7.34 -13.49
C MET A 32 -10.48 -8.32 -14.49
N LYS A 33 -10.98 -8.40 -15.72
CA LYS A 33 -10.43 -9.32 -16.73
C LYS A 33 -9.01 -8.97 -17.17
N GLN A 34 -8.67 -7.67 -17.14
CA GLN A 34 -7.36 -7.15 -17.52
C GLN A 34 -6.50 -6.77 -16.32
N ALA A 35 -7.07 -6.81 -15.12
CA ALA A 35 -6.37 -6.57 -13.87
C ALA A 35 -5.35 -7.69 -13.54
N GLU A 36 -4.37 -7.35 -12.71
CA GLU A 36 -3.37 -8.28 -12.24
C GLU A 36 -3.47 -8.51 -10.73
N LYS A 37 -3.09 -9.70 -10.28
CA LYS A 37 -3.02 -10.03 -8.86
C LYS A 37 -1.97 -9.18 -8.16
N SER A 38 -2.31 -8.73 -6.98
CA SER A 38 -1.44 -8.02 -6.05
C SER A 38 -1.49 -8.71 -4.69
N GLY A 39 -1.24 -7.99 -3.59
CA GLY A 39 -1.26 -8.66 -2.30
C GLY A 39 -0.83 -7.79 -1.13
N LEU A 40 -0.43 -8.49 -0.09
CA LEU A 40 0.13 -7.98 1.14
C LEU A 40 1.66 -7.89 1.02
N GLY A 41 2.21 -6.72 1.33
CA GLY A 41 3.64 -6.49 1.47
C GLY A 41 3.98 -6.05 2.90
N ILE A 42 5.12 -6.50 3.41
CA ILE A 42 5.65 -6.13 4.73
C ILE A 42 7.13 -5.80 4.57
N TYR A 43 7.52 -4.66 5.09
CA TYR A 43 8.92 -4.25 5.10
C TYR A 43 9.29 -3.55 6.40
N SER A 44 10.44 -3.88 6.95
CA SER A 44 10.93 -3.31 8.22
C SER A 44 12.30 -2.70 8.04
N VAL A 45 12.47 -1.52 8.62
CA VAL A 45 13.77 -0.86 8.76
C VAL A 45 14.14 -0.79 10.23
N LYS A 46 15.44 -0.91 10.51
CA LYS A 46 15.99 -0.84 11.86
C LYS A 46 17.19 0.10 11.90
N ALA A 47 17.18 1.04 12.84
CA ALA A 47 18.26 1.97 13.09
C ALA A 47 18.56 1.97 14.61
N GLY A 48 19.62 1.28 15.02
CA GLY A 48 19.92 1.05 16.43
C GLY A 48 18.80 0.28 17.12
N THR A 49 18.22 0.86 18.17
CA THR A 49 17.07 0.31 18.90
C THR A 49 15.71 0.64 18.26
N PHE A 50 15.71 1.55 17.31
CA PHE A 50 14.53 2.01 16.60
C PHE A 50 14.15 1.02 15.50
N THR A 51 12.87 0.69 15.41
CA THR A 51 12.31 -0.15 14.35
C THR A 51 11.04 0.50 13.81
N MET A 52 10.89 0.50 12.50
CA MET A 52 9.67 0.90 11.82
C MET A 52 9.30 -0.16 10.78
N THR A 53 8.05 -0.60 10.82
CA THR A 53 7.52 -1.62 9.93
C THR A 53 6.34 -1.03 9.14
N ALA A 54 6.39 -1.17 7.83
CA ALA A 54 5.26 -0.90 6.94
C ALA A 54 4.58 -2.22 6.55
N ILE A 55 3.26 -2.25 6.68
CA ILE A 55 2.40 -3.36 6.26
C ILE A 55 1.39 -2.77 5.27
N VAL A 56 1.38 -3.23 4.03
CA VAL A 56 0.54 -2.62 2.98
C VAL A 56 -0.19 -3.69 2.19
N VAL A 57 -1.49 -3.52 2.02
CA VAL A 57 -2.30 -4.30 1.08
C VAL A 57 -2.59 -3.41 -0.13
N VAL A 58 -2.06 -3.80 -1.28
CA VAL A 58 -2.17 -3.00 -2.51
C VAL A 58 -3.32 -3.51 -3.36
N ASN A 59 -4.44 -2.79 -3.34
CA ASN A 59 -5.62 -3.09 -4.16
C ASN A 59 -6.02 -1.87 -4.99
N ALA A 60 -5.06 -1.29 -5.71
CA ALA A 60 -5.17 -0.01 -6.40
C ALA A 60 -5.91 -0.10 -7.74
N LEU A 61 -6.46 1.03 -8.17
CA LEU A 61 -6.93 1.21 -9.56
C LEU A 61 -5.76 1.21 -10.54
N GLY A 62 -4.67 1.90 -10.17
CA GLY A 62 -3.50 2.16 -11.00
C GLY A 62 -2.53 1.00 -11.15
N ASP A 63 -1.52 1.26 -11.94
CA ASP A 63 -0.35 0.40 -12.17
C ASP A 63 0.66 0.54 -11.03
N ILE A 64 1.46 -0.48 -10.81
CA ILE A 64 2.54 -0.49 -9.83
C ILE A 64 3.88 -0.43 -10.55
N SER A 65 4.72 0.51 -10.16
CA SER A 65 6.06 0.68 -10.69
C SER A 65 7.12 0.70 -9.58
N ASP A 66 8.28 0.23 -9.91
CA ASP A 66 9.46 0.42 -9.10
C ASP A 66 9.85 1.91 -9.15
N TYR A 67 9.94 2.55 -7.99
CA TYR A 67 10.14 4.00 -7.92
C TYR A 67 11.58 4.43 -8.29
N GLU A 68 12.56 3.53 -8.23
CA GLU A 68 13.96 3.83 -8.57
C GLU A 68 14.21 3.70 -10.07
N THR A 69 13.63 2.68 -10.69
CA THR A 69 13.87 2.35 -12.10
C THR A 69 12.74 2.81 -13.03
N GLY A 70 11.57 3.13 -12.50
CA GLY A 70 10.35 3.39 -13.26
C GLY A 70 9.76 2.15 -13.95
N LYS A 71 10.35 0.96 -13.73
CA LYS A 71 9.88 -0.27 -14.35
C LYS A 71 8.50 -0.67 -13.79
N LYS A 72 7.55 -0.93 -14.67
CA LYS A 72 6.25 -1.49 -14.28
C LYS A 72 6.43 -2.91 -13.72
N LEU A 73 5.94 -3.12 -12.50
CA LEU A 73 6.01 -4.39 -11.78
C LEU A 73 4.71 -5.18 -11.90
N ALA A 74 3.57 -4.49 -11.87
CA ALA A 74 2.24 -5.07 -12.01
C ALA A 74 1.27 -4.00 -12.51
N GLY A 75 0.15 -4.39 -13.13
CA GLY A 75 -0.83 -3.41 -13.57
C GLY A 75 -1.76 -3.90 -14.67
N LEU A 76 -2.25 -2.95 -15.43
CA LEU A 76 -3.19 -3.18 -16.51
C LEU A 76 -2.56 -3.97 -17.65
N LYS A 77 -3.22 -5.06 -18.03
CA LYS A 77 -2.86 -5.86 -19.21
C LYS A 77 -3.73 -5.48 -20.42
N ASN A 78 -3.19 -5.69 -21.61
CA ASN A 78 -3.99 -5.67 -22.84
C ASN A 78 -5.04 -6.80 -22.81
N SER A 79 -5.95 -6.82 -23.81
CA SER A 79 -7.04 -7.82 -23.89
C SER A 79 -6.55 -9.26 -23.88
N ASP A 80 -5.41 -9.52 -24.47
CA ASP A 80 -4.82 -10.85 -24.61
C ASP A 80 -3.90 -11.20 -23.42
N ARG A 81 -3.73 -10.27 -22.48
CA ARG A 81 -2.89 -10.38 -21.27
C ARG A 81 -1.41 -10.65 -21.54
N THR A 82 -0.92 -10.31 -22.73
CA THR A 82 0.47 -10.52 -23.15
C THR A 82 1.40 -9.37 -22.77
N GLU A 83 0.84 -8.14 -22.68
CA GLU A 83 1.61 -6.93 -22.46
C GLU A 83 0.96 -6.02 -21.43
N TYR A 84 1.77 -5.21 -20.77
CA TYR A 84 1.30 -4.10 -19.95
C TYR A 84 0.91 -2.92 -20.84
N ILE A 85 -0.24 -2.33 -20.56
CA ILE A 85 -0.65 -1.01 -21.06
C ILE A 85 -0.74 -0.03 -19.89
N SER A 86 -0.77 1.26 -20.17
CA SER A 86 -0.81 2.28 -19.12
C SER A 86 -2.23 2.54 -18.63
N CYS A 87 -2.46 2.43 -17.33
CA CYS A 87 -3.70 2.87 -16.70
C CYS A 87 -3.95 4.37 -16.94
N GLU A 88 -2.94 5.20 -16.80
CA GLU A 88 -3.04 6.65 -16.96
C GLU A 88 -3.41 7.02 -18.39
N GLU A 89 -2.70 6.49 -19.39
CA GLU A 89 -3.02 6.76 -20.81
C GLU A 89 -4.41 6.23 -21.18
N THR A 90 -4.77 5.07 -20.65
CA THR A 90 -6.10 4.49 -20.85
C THR A 90 -7.18 5.40 -20.26
N LEU A 91 -6.96 5.98 -19.09
CA LEU A 91 -7.87 6.92 -18.44
C LEU A 91 -8.13 8.16 -19.33
N TYR A 92 -7.08 8.70 -19.95
CA TYR A 92 -7.22 9.85 -20.85
C TYR A 92 -8.03 9.56 -22.13
N GLN A 93 -8.06 8.32 -22.54
CA GLN A 93 -8.86 7.90 -23.70
C GLN A 93 -10.35 7.71 -23.40
N PHE A 94 -10.70 7.52 -22.13
CA PHE A 94 -12.09 7.35 -21.69
C PHE A 94 -12.72 8.67 -21.27
N MET A 95 -13.38 9.35 -22.18
CA MET A 95 -14.14 10.58 -21.89
C MET A 95 -15.53 10.34 -21.26
N ALA A 96 -15.96 9.10 -21.10
CA ALA A 96 -17.27 8.77 -20.52
C ALA A 96 -17.15 8.42 -19.04
N PRO A 97 -18.05 8.92 -18.17
CA PRO A 97 -18.11 8.51 -16.77
C PRO A 97 -18.40 7.00 -16.70
N ARG A 98 -17.47 6.26 -16.14
CA ARG A 98 -17.67 4.86 -15.78
C ARG A 98 -17.83 4.78 -14.26
N ASP A 99 -18.65 3.84 -13.82
CA ASP A 99 -18.75 3.55 -12.40
C ASP A 99 -17.47 2.79 -11.96
N MET A 100 -16.41 3.57 -11.68
CA MET A 100 -15.10 3.09 -11.23
C MET A 100 -15.01 2.98 -9.70
N PHE A 101 -16.11 3.28 -8.99
CA PHE A 101 -16.12 3.48 -7.54
C PHE A 101 -16.15 2.20 -6.71
N THR A 102 -16.09 1.04 -7.31
CA THR A 102 -16.21 -0.22 -6.56
C THR A 102 -14.86 -0.91 -6.38
N GLY A 103 -14.34 -0.90 -5.14
CA GLY A 103 -13.33 -1.85 -4.71
C GLY A 103 -11.87 -1.49 -4.97
N ASN A 104 -11.53 -0.19 -5.07
CA ASN A 104 -10.15 0.26 -5.17
C ASN A 104 -9.70 0.87 -3.85
N THR A 105 -8.67 0.32 -3.22
CA THR A 105 -8.19 0.80 -1.93
C THR A 105 -6.84 0.21 -1.61
N THR A 106 -5.85 1.04 -1.36
CA THR A 106 -4.58 0.63 -0.76
C THR A 106 -4.62 0.96 0.72
N ILE A 107 -4.49 -0.07 1.56
CA ILE A 107 -4.49 0.10 3.02
C ILE A 107 -3.08 -0.13 3.53
N GLY A 108 -2.55 0.84 4.30
CA GLY A 108 -1.25 0.76 4.94
C GLY A 108 -1.31 0.91 6.45
N ALA A 109 -0.38 0.26 7.13
CA ALA A 109 -0.10 0.48 8.54
C ALA A 109 1.39 0.69 8.75
N ILE A 110 1.75 1.76 9.44
CA ILE A 110 3.12 2.03 9.88
C ILE A 110 3.18 1.77 11.38
N ILE A 111 4.02 0.85 11.79
CA ILE A 111 4.17 0.45 13.19
C ILE A 111 5.60 0.73 13.62
N THR A 112 5.78 1.41 14.74
CA THR A 112 7.10 1.74 15.28
C THR A 112 7.18 1.51 16.79
N ASN A 113 8.38 1.26 17.29
CA ASN A 113 8.67 1.20 18.72
C ASN A 113 9.12 2.55 19.31
N ALA A 114 9.16 3.62 18.52
CA ALA A 114 9.41 4.97 19.02
C ALA A 114 8.17 5.57 19.69
N ALA A 115 8.39 6.39 20.70
CA ALA A 115 7.32 7.04 21.46
C ALA A 115 6.85 8.31 20.73
N PHE A 116 5.87 8.19 19.87
CA PHE A 116 5.22 9.31 19.19
C PHE A 116 3.85 9.61 19.81
N ASN A 117 3.50 10.89 19.85
CA ASN A 117 2.17 11.33 20.20
C ASN A 117 1.20 11.23 18.99
N LYS A 118 -0.09 11.49 19.22
CA LYS A 118 -1.11 11.38 18.17
C LYS A 118 -0.86 12.29 16.96
N ALA A 119 -0.38 13.51 17.18
CA ALA A 119 -0.13 14.46 16.09
C ALA A 119 1.07 14.02 15.24
N GLU A 120 2.13 13.53 15.88
CA GLU A 120 3.30 12.98 15.21
C GLU A 120 2.98 11.73 14.41
N LEU A 121 2.19 10.79 14.98
CA LEU A 121 1.74 9.60 14.26
C LEU A 121 0.86 9.97 13.05
N ASN A 122 0.00 10.98 13.19
CA ASN A 122 -0.79 11.46 12.06
C ASN A 122 0.10 12.06 10.96
N LYS A 123 1.15 12.78 11.35
CA LYS A 123 2.15 13.30 10.39
C LYS A 123 2.90 12.17 9.69
N ILE A 124 3.33 11.13 10.42
CA ILE A 124 3.98 9.94 9.86
C ILE A 124 3.08 9.26 8.83
N ALA A 125 1.80 9.05 9.15
CA ALA A 125 0.84 8.47 8.21
C ALA A 125 0.69 9.31 6.93
N SER A 126 0.63 10.64 7.09
CA SER A 126 0.58 11.58 5.97
C SER A 126 1.82 11.52 5.08
N MET A 127 3.01 11.43 5.68
CA MET A 127 4.28 11.33 4.95
C MET A 127 4.40 9.98 4.23
N ALA A 128 3.98 8.89 4.85
CA ALA A 128 4.00 7.56 4.27
C ALA A 128 3.14 7.45 3.00
N ARG A 129 2.10 8.28 2.85
CA ARG A 129 1.28 8.34 1.64
C ARG A 129 2.07 8.72 0.39
N ASN A 130 3.18 9.45 0.54
CA ASN A 130 4.05 9.80 -0.58
C ASN A 130 4.65 8.55 -1.26
N ALA A 131 4.80 7.44 -0.54
CA ALA A 131 5.25 6.18 -1.13
C ALA A 131 4.24 5.64 -2.15
N TYR A 132 2.93 5.81 -1.89
CA TYR A 132 1.90 5.42 -2.86
C TYR A 132 2.05 6.23 -4.16
N ALA A 133 2.24 7.55 -4.06
CA ALA A 133 2.42 8.40 -5.23
C ALA A 133 3.69 8.10 -6.04
N ARG A 134 4.70 7.49 -5.42
CA ARG A 134 5.93 7.07 -6.11
C ARG A 134 5.78 5.73 -6.84
N CYS A 135 4.91 4.85 -6.33
CA CYS A 135 4.84 3.46 -6.81
C CYS A 135 3.56 3.15 -7.57
N ILE A 136 2.48 3.92 -7.39
CA ILE A 136 1.15 3.65 -7.95
C ILE A 136 0.75 4.79 -8.88
N ASN A 137 0.33 4.47 -10.10
CA ASN A 137 -0.12 5.48 -11.07
C ASN A 137 -1.32 4.97 -11.91
N PRO A 138 -2.46 5.69 -11.91
CA PRO A 138 -2.84 6.79 -11.00
C PRO A 138 -3.11 6.32 -9.59
N VAL A 139 -3.02 7.23 -8.60
CA VAL A 139 -3.25 6.97 -7.18
C VAL A 139 -4.05 8.10 -6.53
N GLY A 140 -4.80 7.80 -5.50
CA GLY A 140 -5.57 8.78 -4.75
C GLY A 140 -6.63 9.47 -5.60
N THR A 141 -7.17 8.77 -6.58
CA THR A 141 -8.28 9.26 -7.41
C THR A 141 -9.57 9.25 -6.61
N MET A 142 -10.63 9.81 -7.15
CA MET A 142 -11.96 9.76 -6.52
C MET A 142 -12.52 8.33 -6.42
N ALA A 143 -11.92 7.37 -7.13
CA ALA A 143 -12.27 5.96 -7.10
C ALA A 143 -11.47 5.15 -6.06
N ASP A 144 -10.48 5.77 -5.40
CA ASP A 144 -9.61 5.11 -4.43
C ASP A 144 -9.99 5.46 -2.99
N GLY A 145 -10.06 4.45 -2.12
CA GLY A 145 -10.26 4.60 -0.68
C GLY A 145 -8.94 4.52 0.11
N ASP A 146 -7.84 4.99 -0.47
CA ASP A 146 -6.48 4.84 0.07
C ASP A 146 -6.34 5.41 1.48
N THR A 147 -5.85 4.58 2.39
CA THR A 147 -5.76 4.92 3.81
C THR A 147 -4.47 4.39 4.41
N ILE A 148 -3.83 5.18 5.28
CA ILE A 148 -2.68 4.77 6.07
C ILE A 148 -2.92 5.07 7.55
N TYR A 149 -2.61 4.10 8.38
CA TYR A 149 -2.60 4.22 9.83
C TYR A 149 -1.16 4.23 10.33
N ALA A 150 -0.88 4.97 11.39
CA ALA A 150 0.39 4.90 12.10
C ALA A 150 0.15 4.60 13.58
N ALA A 151 0.95 3.70 14.14
CA ALA A 151 0.86 3.30 15.52
C ALA A 151 2.24 3.17 16.17
N SER A 152 2.32 3.51 17.46
CA SER A 152 3.49 3.28 18.29
C SER A 152 3.22 2.18 19.30
N THR A 153 4.17 1.25 19.43
CA THR A 153 4.16 0.21 20.48
C THR A 153 4.88 0.66 21.76
N ALA A 154 5.48 1.86 21.78
CA ALA A 154 6.14 2.40 22.96
C ALA A 154 5.12 2.66 24.07
N LYS A 155 5.47 2.26 25.31
CA LYS A 155 4.66 2.57 26.48
C LYS A 155 4.75 4.06 26.79
N ARG A 156 3.61 4.72 26.96
CA ARG A 156 3.54 6.11 27.40
C ARG A 156 4.15 6.20 28.81
N GLY A 157 5.24 6.91 28.97
CA GLY A 157 5.79 7.22 30.31
C GLY A 157 7.28 6.93 30.53
N ASN A 158 7.97 6.20 29.64
CA ASN A 158 9.39 5.87 29.81
C ASN A 158 10.25 6.26 28.60
N GLY A 159 9.80 7.14 27.74
CA GLY A 159 10.53 7.43 26.51
C GLY A 159 11.11 8.83 26.46
N GLU A 160 12.41 8.91 26.22
CA GLU A 160 12.98 10.06 25.55
C GLU A 160 12.21 10.25 24.23
N ALA A 161 11.69 11.45 24.02
CA ALA A 161 11.08 11.80 22.74
C ALA A 161 12.15 11.65 21.66
N VAL A 162 11.99 10.69 20.79
CA VAL A 162 12.84 10.59 19.59
C VAL A 162 12.35 11.65 18.64
N HIS A 163 13.08 12.77 18.56
CA HIS A 163 12.90 13.73 17.49
C HIS A 163 13.44 13.10 16.22
N VAL A 164 12.55 12.78 15.30
CA VAL A 164 12.94 12.40 13.94
C VAL A 164 12.88 13.67 13.10
N ASP A 165 14.00 14.33 12.97
CA ASP A 165 14.21 15.32 11.92
C ASP A 165 14.37 14.53 10.61
N ILE A 166 13.35 14.59 9.76
CA ILE A 166 13.31 13.96 8.44
C ILE A 166 13.47 15.04 7.39
#